data_25d2102ef46d118a823ba4f31daf35fb
#
_entry.id   25d2102ef46d118a823ba4f31daf35fb
#
_cell.length_a   1.000
_cell.length_b   1.000
_cell.length_c   1.000
_cell.angle_alpha   90.00
_cell.angle_beta   90.00
_cell.angle_gamma   90.00
#
_symmetry.space_group_name_H-M   'P 1'
#
loop_
_entity.id
_entity.type
_entity.pdbx_description
1 polymer ?
#
loop_
_entity_poly.entity_id
_entity_poly.type
_entity_poly.pdbx_seq_one_letter_code
_entity_poly.pdbx_strand_id
1 'polypeptide(L)'
;AQKLLIKSNKKKPNKPNTLNYLGFTTRKLGDFENGEKYYLQGLAIDPKHIGINEYLGELYVATNRHNLAVERLQVLSDCNCKEYKDLKDIIEGKKISKY
;
A
#
# COMPACT_ATOMS: atom_id res chain seq x y z
N ALA A 1 7.23 -14.32 11.55
CA ALA A 1 7.37 -12.89 11.31
C ALA A 1 6.01 -12.20 11.31
N GLN A 2 5.06 -12.65 10.49
CA GLN A 2 3.75 -12.02 10.42
C GLN A 2 2.98 -12.17 11.75
N LYS A 3 3.05 -13.32 12.36
CA LYS A 3 2.41 -13.56 13.66
C LYS A 3 2.97 -12.62 14.72
N LEU A 4 4.28 -12.40 14.71
CA LEU A 4 4.92 -11.47 15.63
C LEU A 4 4.47 -10.04 15.38
N LEU A 5 4.33 -9.66 14.11
CA LEU A 5 3.87 -8.33 13.73
C LEU A 5 2.42 -8.08 14.15
N ILE A 6 1.56 -9.08 14.04
CA ILE A 6 0.18 -8.98 14.51
C ILE A 6 0.16 -8.74 16.01
N LYS A 7 0.98 -9.46 16.75
CA LYS A 7 1.10 -9.26 18.20
C LYS A 7 1.58 -7.84 18.52
N SER A 8 2.58 -7.37 17.79
CA SER A 8 3.08 -6.01 17.95
C SER A 8 1.98 -4.99 17.65
N ASN A 9 1.19 -5.23 16.61
CA ASN A 9 0.09 -4.36 16.25
C ASN A 9 -0.98 -4.30 17.34
N LYS A 10 -1.23 -5.41 18.03
CA LYS A 10 -2.17 -5.42 19.15
C LYS A 10 -1.69 -4.54 20.31
N LYS A 11 -0.38 -4.49 20.55
CA LYS A 11 0.20 -3.65 21.60
C LYS A 11 0.17 -2.17 21.21
N LYS A 12 0.35 -1.89 19.92
CA LYS A 12 0.35 -0.54 19.38
C LYS A 12 -0.50 -0.53 18.12
N PRO A 13 -1.83 -0.65 18.28
CA PRO A 13 -2.73 -0.92 17.15
C PRO A 13 -2.73 0.17 16.08
N ASN A 14 -2.21 1.35 16.39
CA ASN A 14 -2.29 2.49 15.50
C ASN A 14 -0.96 2.79 14.81
N LYS A 15 -0.25 1.75 14.36
CA LYS A 15 1.02 1.95 13.66
C LYS A 15 0.86 1.68 12.16
N PRO A 16 0.76 2.75 11.34
CA PRO A 16 0.62 2.57 9.89
C PRO A 16 1.78 1.79 9.27
N ASN A 17 3.00 1.99 9.75
CA ASN A 17 4.15 1.26 9.21
C ASN A 17 4.02 -0.25 9.39
N THR A 18 3.50 -0.68 10.54
CA THR A 18 3.27 -2.11 10.78
C THR A 18 2.19 -2.64 9.83
N LEU A 19 1.12 -1.89 9.64
CA LEU A 19 0.04 -2.27 8.74
C LEU A 19 0.52 -2.31 7.29
N ASN A 20 1.40 -1.39 6.91
CA ASN A 20 2.01 -1.41 5.58
C ASN A 20 2.80 -2.70 5.37
N TYR A 21 3.59 -3.09 6.35
CA TYR A 21 4.38 -4.31 6.25
C TYR A 21 3.49 -5.55 6.20
N LEU A 22 2.44 -5.59 7.02
CA LEU A 22 1.47 -6.69 6.97
C LEU A 22 0.79 -6.78 5.62
N GLY A 23 0.38 -5.65 5.06
CA GLY A 23 -0.22 -5.62 3.73
C GLY A 23 0.74 -6.13 2.67
N PHE A 24 1.97 -5.66 2.71
CA PHE A 24 3.00 -6.05 1.76
C PHE A 24 3.29 -7.55 1.82
N THR A 25 3.53 -8.10 3.01
CA THR A 25 3.85 -9.51 3.14
C THR A 25 2.68 -10.41 2.76
N THR A 26 1.46 -10.00 3.13
CA THR A 26 0.26 -10.75 2.82
C THR A 26 0.00 -10.78 1.32
N ARG A 27 0.13 -9.64 0.65
CA ARG A 27 0.02 -9.57 -0.79
C ARG A 27 1.07 -10.44 -1.49
N LYS A 28 2.30 -10.39 -0.99
CA LYS A 28 3.39 -11.16 -1.59
C LYS A 28 3.15 -12.65 -1.53
N LEU A 29 2.39 -13.11 -0.54
CA LEU A 29 1.94 -14.49 -0.44
C LEU A 29 0.79 -14.82 -1.38
N GLY A 30 0.30 -13.84 -2.14
CA GLY A 30 -0.78 -14.02 -3.09
C GLY A 30 -2.15 -13.65 -2.56
N ASP A 31 -2.25 -13.20 -1.33
CA ASP A 31 -3.53 -12.86 -0.70
C ASP A 31 -3.79 -11.36 -0.86
N PHE A 32 -4.25 -10.98 -2.04
CA PHE A 32 -4.47 -9.57 -2.35
C PHE A 32 -5.60 -8.96 -1.52
N GLU A 33 -6.63 -9.74 -1.24
CA GLU A 33 -7.78 -9.25 -0.48
C GLU A 33 -7.40 -8.83 0.93
N ASN A 34 -6.68 -9.68 1.65
CA ASN A 34 -6.25 -9.34 3.00
C ASN A 34 -5.13 -8.31 3.01
N GLY A 35 -4.26 -8.33 2.01
CA GLY A 35 -3.25 -7.28 1.85
C GLY A 35 -3.90 -5.91 1.74
N GLU A 36 -4.94 -5.81 0.93
CA GLU A 36 -5.69 -4.56 0.79
C GLU A 36 -6.32 -4.13 2.12
N LYS A 37 -6.88 -5.05 2.88
CA LYS A 37 -7.49 -4.73 4.17
C LYS A 37 -6.48 -4.12 5.14
N TYR A 38 -5.26 -4.65 5.18
CA TYR A 38 -4.22 -4.07 6.03
C TYR A 38 -3.86 -2.66 5.58
N TYR A 39 -3.71 -2.44 4.28
CA TYR A 39 -3.42 -1.11 3.76
C TYR A 39 -4.53 -0.12 4.10
N LEU A 40 -5.78 -0.52 3.95
CA LEU A 40 -6.91 0.36 4.26
C LEU A 40 -6.97 0.70 5.75
N GLN A 41 -6.63 -0.24 6.63
CA GLN A 41 -6.53 0.05 8.05
C GLN A 41 -5.44 1.10 8.32
N GLY A 42 -4.31 0.98 7.65
CA GLY A 42 -3.23 1.95 7.78
C GLY A 42 -3.64 3.34 7.31
N LEU A 43 -4.36 3.41 6.20
CA LEU A 43 -4.83 4.69 5.68
C LEU A 43 -5.92 5.31 6.55
N ALA A 44 -6.70 4.50 7.27
CA ALA A 44 -7.67 5.03 8.22
C ALA A 44 -6.96 5.78 9.36
N ILE A 45 -5.74 5.40 9.69
CA ILE A 45 -4.94 6.03 10.73
C ILE A 45 -4.13 7.20 10.16
N ASP A 46 -3.51 7.00 9.01
CA ASP A 46 -2.66 8.00 8.35
C ASP A 46 -2.98 8.03 6.86
N PRO A 47 -3.97 8.81 6.44
CA PRO A 47 -4.42 8.84 5.04
C PRO A 47 -3.35 9.26 4.04
N LYS A 48 -2.31 9.94 4.49
CA LYS A 48 -1.23 10.42 3.62
C LYS A 48 0.05 9.60 3.75
N HIS A 49 -0.02 8.43 4.36
CA HIS A 49 1.16 7.57 4.49
C HIS A 49 1.71 7.22 3.10
N ILE A 50 2.94 7.63 2.85
CA ILE A 50 3.53 7.54 1.51
C ILE A 50 3.64 6.09 1.06
N GLY A 51 4.22 5.23 1.88
CA GLY A 51 4.43 3.83 1.51
C GLY A 51 3.14 3.09 1.25
N ILE A 52 2.12 3.29 2.09
CA ILE A 52 0.83 2.61 1.92
C ILE A 52 0.15 3.08 0.64
N ASN A 53 0.12 4.38 0.38
CA ASN A 53 -0.51 4.89 -0.83
C ASN A 53 0.17 4.33 -2.08
N GLU A 54 1.49 4.22 -2.07
CA GLU A 54 2.20 3.64 -3.21
C GLU A 54 1.87 2.16 -3.37
N TYR A 55 2.00 1.36 -2.32
CA TYR A 55 1.79 -0.08 -2.42
C TYR A 55 0.33 -0.43 -2.71
N LEU A 56 -0.61 0.28 -2.09
CA LEU A 56 -2.03 0.07 -2.38
C LEU A 56 -2.36 0.46 -3.81
N GLY A 57 -1.78 1.55 -4.30
CA GLY A 57 -1.94 1.93 -5.70
C GLY A 57 -1.47 0.84 -6.65
N GLU A 58 -0.32 0.23 -6.37
CA GLU A 58 0.18 -0.87 -7.18
C GLU A 58 -0.73 -2.08 -7.12
N LEU A 59 -1.29 -2.37 -5.93
CA LEU A 59 -2.26 -3.45 -5.78
C LEU A 59 -3.50 -3.20 -6.62
N TYR A 60 -3.99 -1.97 -6.66
CA TYR A 60 -5.14 -1.62 -7.48
C TYR A 60 -4.86 -1.82 -8.97
N VAL A 61 -3.67 -1.45 -9.43
CA VAL A 61 -3.28 -1.72 -10.82
C VAL A 61 -3.28 -3.22 -11.09
N ALA A 62 -2.70 -3.99 -10.19
CA ALA A 62 -2.61 -5.45 -10.35
C ALA A 62 -3.97 -6.13 -10.38
N THR A 63 -4.99 -5.51 -9.80
CA THR A 63 -6.35 -6.05 -9.74
C THR A 63 -7.32 -5.31 -10.70
N ASN A 64 -6.77 -4.58 -11.67
CA ASN A 64 -7.54 -3.87 -12.71
C ASN A 64 -8.48 -2.79 -12.16
N ARG A 65 -8.06 -2.13 -11.08
CA ARG A 65 -8.81 -1.02 -10.49
C ARG A 65 -8.00 0.28 -10.65
N HIS A 66 -7.71 0.63 -11.89
CA HIS A 66 -6.83 1.77 -12.21
C HIS A 66 -7.35 3.10 -11.68
N ASN A 67 -8.68 3.31 -11.68
CA ASN A 67 -9.24 4.55 -11.15
C ASN A 67 -8.91 4.72 -9.66
N LEU A 68 -8.92 3.65 -8.89
CA LEU A 68 -8.54 3.71 -7.48
C LEU A 68 -7.03 3.93 -7.32
N ALA A 69 -6.23 3.37 -8.22
CA ALA A 69 -4.79 3.62 -8.21
C ALA A 69 -4.49 5.10 -8.47
N VAL A 70 -5.22 5.73 -9.38
CA VAL A 70 -5.05 7.16 -9.67
C VAL A 70 -5.38 8.00 -8.43
N GLU A 71 -6.40 7.62 -7.66
CA GLU A 71 -6.70 8.32 -6.40
C GLU A 71 -5.52 8.25 -5.44
N ARG A 72 -4.87 7.10 -5.35
CA ARG A 72 -3.68 6.96 -4.48
C ARG A 72 -2.53 7.83 -4.99
N LEU A 73 -2.38 7.89 -6.31
CA LEU A 73 -1.37 8.75 -6.93
C LEU A 73 -1.60 10.22 -6.60
N GLN A 74 -2.86 10.67 -6.63
CA GLN A 74 -3.20 12.05 -6.31
C GLN A 74 -2.82 12.41 -4.87
N VAL A 75 -3.00 11.48 -3.94
CA VAL A 75 -2.58 11.69 -2.55
C VAL A 75 -1.07 11.92 -2.47
N LEU A 76 -0.30 11.25 -3.32
CA LEU A 76 1.16 11.36 -3.34
C LEU A 76 1.66 12.59 -4.11
N SER A 77 0.78 13.34 -4.77
CA SER A 77 1.21 14.43 -5.65
C SER A 77 2.05 15.50 -4.97
N ASP A 78 1.88 15.70 -3.67
CA ASP A 78 2.61 16.71 -2.91
C ASP A 78 3.88 16.17 -2.25
N CYS A 79 4.15 14.87 -2.35
CA CYS A 79 5.27 14.30 -1.59
C CYS A 79 6.64 14.63 -2.18
N ASN A 80 6.70 14.93 -3.47
CA ASN A 80 7.95 15.17 -4.17
C ASN A 80 8.93 14.01 -3.93
N CYS A 81 8.44 12.79 -4.05
CA CYS A 81 9.14 11.60 -3.61
C CYS A 81 9.19 10.55 -4.72
N LYS A 82 10.09 9.57 -4.55
CA LYS A 82 10.26 8.47 -5.48
C LYS A 82 8.99 7.63 -5.62
N GLU A 83 8.26 7.48 -4.54
CA GLU A 83 7.03 6.67 -4.52
C GLU A 83 5.98 7.20 -5.51
N TYR A 84 5.87 8.52 -5.64
CA TYR A 84 4.97 9.11 -6.63
C TYR A 84 5.36 8.67 -8.04
N LYS A 85 6.64 8.81 -8.37
CA LYS A 85 7.12 8.46 -9.70
C LYS A 85 6.96 6.97 -9.99
N ASP A 86 7.27 6.12 -9.02
CA ASP A 86 7.15 4.67 -9.18
C ASP A 86 5.71 4.27 -9.45
N LEU A 87 4.76 4.79 -8.67
CA LEU A 87 3.36 4.47 -8.87
C LEU A 87 2.85 5.01 -10.20
N LYS A 88 3.24 6.23 -10.56
CA LYS A 88 2.85 6.82 -11.84
C LYS A 88 3.32 5.96 -13.01
N ASP A 89 4.57 5.51 -12.97
CA ASP A 89 5.13 4.67 -14.03
C ASP A 89 4.38 3.33 -14.13
N ILE A 90 3.98 2.75 -13.01
CA ILE A 90 3.23 1.50 -13.01
C ILE A 90 1.83 1.72 -13.58
N ILE A 91 1.16 2.81 -13.22
CA ILE A 91 -0.17 3.13 -13.76
C ILE A 91 -0.10 3.34 -15.27
N GLU A 92 0.95 4.00 -15.75
CA GLU A 92 1.12 4.28 -17.16
C GLU A 92 1.67 3.10 -17.96
N GLY A 93 1.95 1.98 -17.31
CA GLY A 93 2.47 0.80 -17.97
C GLY A 93 3.94 0.85 -18.32
N LYS A 94 4.67 1.83 -17.82
CA LYS A 94 6.12 1.98 -18.07
C LYS A 94 6.97 1.10 -17.17
N LYS A 95 6.37 0.54 -16.13
CA LYS A 95 7.05 -0.25 -15.12
C LYS A 95 6.10 -1.32 -14.61
N ILE A 96 6.64 -2.49 -14.27
CA ILE A 96 5.86 -3.60 -13.73
C ILE A 96 6.04 -3.61 -12.21
N SER A 97 4.94 -3.78 -11.47
CA SER A 97 4.98 -3.89 -10.02
C SER A 97 5.81 -5.09 -9.60
N LYS A 98 6.66 -4.90 -8.60
CA LYS A 98 7.49 -5.96 -8.04
C LYS A 98 6.76 -6.80 -7.01
N TYR A 99 5.61 -6.37 -6.60
CA TYR A 99 4.90 -6.94 -5.45
C TYR A 99 3.67 -7.70 -5.80
#